data_66a0e0faeec3d0eb2eb1281c94029bb6
#
_entry.id   66a0e0faeec3d0eb2eb1281c94029bb6
#
_cell.length_a   1.000
_cell.length_b   1.000
_cell.length_c   1.000
_cell.angle_alpha   90.00
_cell.angle_beta   90.00
_cell.angle_gamma   90.00
#
_symmetry.space_group_name_H-M   'P 1'
#
loop_
_entity.id
_entity.type
_entity.pdbx_description
1 polymer ?
#
loop_
_entity_poly.entity_id
_entity_poly.type
_entity_poly.pdbx_seq_one_letter_code
_entity_poly.pdbx_strand_id
1 'polypeptide(L)'
;MKPDSRGDAGAPLEVPLRQLLHGWIWLCLIAALGWAATIAWARTMGVGPGTMGMSLAAFLFLWVVMMAAMMFPSVAPMALVWIRSVAARPRTQDRVTGITSFLAGYLCAWAAFGAVVYLVLLGAGRLADDAPAAARWVGSAIFAVAAVYQLSPLKGACLRHCRTPVGSLFHYASYRGPARDLRVGMHHGLYCVGCCWGLMIVLVAVGAMNVLAMIALAGVILIEKVWRHGQAFSRAIGISLLVVAALVPFVPALLPGLIAAPMSPM
;
A
#
# COMPACT_ATOMS: atom_id res chain seq x y z
N MET A 1 -17.71 46.03 38.46
CA MET A 1 -18.34 44.85 37.84
C MET A 1 -17.41 44.40 36.73
N LYS A 2 -16.59 43.36 36.96
CA LYS A 2 -15.53 42.91 36.06
C LYS A 2 -16.09 41.74 35.25
N PRO A 3 -16.05 41.73 33.90
CA PRO A 3 -16.54 40.60 33.14
C PRO A 3 -15.60 39.42 33.33
N ASP A 4 -16.17 38.29 33.68
CA ASP A 4 -15.51 37.00 33.91
C ASP A 4 -15.02 36.43 32.56
N SER A 5 -13.74 36.59 32.28
CA SER A 5 -13.06 36.02 31.12
C SER A 5 -12.60 34.58 31.46
N ARG A 6 -13.49 33.68 31.83
CA ARG A 6 -13.21 32.27 31.79
C ARG A 6 -13.33 31.83 30.34
N GLY A 7 -12.17 31.91 29.67
CA GLY A 7 -12.01 31.42 28.32
C GLY A 7 -12.48 29.99 28.19
N ASP A 8 -13.23 29.77 27.15
CA ASP A 8 -13.53 28.49 26.54
C ASP A 8 -12.21 27.78 26.21
N ALA A 9 -11.62 27.15 27.22
CA ALA A 9 -10.49 26.26 27.04
C ALA A 9 -11.02 24.98 26.37
N GLY A 10 -10.94 25.00 25.03
CA GLY A 10 -10.88 23.83 24.18
C GLY A 10 -11.74 22.63 24.58
N ALA A 11 -13.06 22.69 24.31
CA ALA A 11 -13.86 21.49 24.26
C ALA A 11 -13.14 20.50 23.29
N PRO A 12 -12.83 19.27 23.69
CA PRO A 12 -12.29 18.30 22.76
C PRO A 12 -13.23 18.21 21.58
N LEU A 13 -12.68 18.30 20.36
CA LEU A 13 -13.44 18.18 19.10
C LEU A 13 -14.10 16.79 19.09
N GLU A 14 -15.24 16.65 19.74
CA GLU A 14 -16.06 15.44 19.70
C GLU A 14 -16.66 15.33 18.30
N VAL A 15 -15.87 14.75 17.39
CA VAL A 15 -16.41 14.38 16.10
C VAL A 15 -17.47 13.30 16.35
N PRO A 16 -18.73 13.50 15.94
CA PRO A 16 -19.80 12.56 16.18
C PRO A 16 -19.38 11.17 15.66
N LEU A 17 -19.56 10.14 16.47
CA LEU A 17 -19.25 8.74 16.12
C LEU A 17 -19.78 8.36 14.73
N ARG A 18 -20.93 8.91 14.34
CA ARG A 18 -21.51 8.77 13.00
C ARG A 18 -20.56 9.17 11.87
N GLN A 19 -19.83 10.29 11.99
CA GLN A 19 -18.90 10.74 10.93
C GLN A 19 -17.71 9.79 10.77
N LEU A 20 -17.24 9.21 11.86
CA LEU A 20 -16.16 8.21 11.83
C LEU A 20 -16.66 6.91 11.21
N LEU A 21 -17.86 6.46 11.57
CA LEU A 21 -18.48 5.28 10.99
C LEU A 21 -18.71 5.46 9.49
N HIS A 22 -19.21 6.62 9.05
CA HIS A 22 -19.33 6.91 7.62
C HIS A 22 -17.96 6.87 6.91
N GLY A 23 -16.92 7.47 7.48
CA GLY A 23 -15.57 7.41 6.93
C GLY A 23 -15.06 5.97 6.76
N TRP A 24 -15.26 5.11 7.77
CA TRP A 24 -14.93 3.69 7.70
C TRP A 24 -15.73 2.96 6.62
N ILE A 25 -17.04 3.18 6.56
CA ILE A 25 -17.92 2.55 5.57
C ILE A 25 -17.46 2.90 4.15
N TRP A 26 -17.19 4.18 3.87
CA TRP A 26 -16.72 4.59 2.55
C TRP A 26 -15.36 3.97 2.17
N LEU A 27 -14.40 3.94 3.09
CA LEU A 27 -13.10 3.30 2.84
C LEU A 27 -13.25 1.80 2.59
N CYS A 28 -14.10 1.12 3.36
CA CYS A 28 -14.39 -0.31 3.15
C CYS A 28 -15.11 -0.56 1.82
N LEU A 29 -16.09 0.29 1.43
CA LEU A 29 -16.79 0.17 0.16
C LEU A 29 -15.84 0.37 -1.02
N ILE A 30 -14.99 1.39 -0.99
CA ILE A 30 -14.01 1.64 -2.06
C ILE A 30 -13.02 0.45 -2.14
N ALA A 31 -12.55 -0.06 -0.99
CA ALA A 31 -11.68 -1.24 -0.97
C ALA A 31 -12.39 -2.48 -1.54
N ALA A 32 -13.65 -2.73 -1.17
CA ALA A 32 -14.44 -3.86 -1.67
C ALA A 32 -14.68 -3.76 -3.19
N LEU A 33 -15.03 -2.57 -3.70
CA LEU A 33 -15.16 -2.33 -5.13
C LEU A 33 -13.82 -2.51 -5.86
N GLY A 34 -12.73 -2.02 -5.28
CA GLY A 34 -11.38 -2.23 -5.80
C GLY A 34 -11.02 -3.71 -5.86
N TRP A 35 -11.35 -4.50 -4.83
CA TRP A 35 -11.16 -5.95 -4.84
C TRP A 35 -12.00 -6.63 -5.90
N ALA A 36 -13.29 -6.27 -6.03
CA ALA A 36 -14.17 -6.84 -7.05
C ALA A 36 -13.63 -6.58 -8.47
N ALA A 37 -13.20 -5.34 -8.76
CA ALA A 37 -12.58 -4.99 -10.03
C ALA A 37 -11.26 -5.76 -10.26
N THR A 38 -10.39 -5.82 -9.26
CA THR A 38 -9.10 -6.53 -9.35
C THR A 38 -9.30 -8.03 -9.62
N ILE A 39 -10.24 -8.67 -8.93
CA ILE A 39 -10.56 -10.09 -9.12
C ILE A 39 -11.14 -10.33 -10.51
N ALA A 40 -12.03 -9.45 -10.99
CA ALA A 40 -12.59 -9.55 -12.33
C ALA A 40 -11.48 -9.48 -13.40
N TRP A 41 -10.56 -8.53 -13.30
CA TRP A 41 -9.43 -8.42 -14.22
C TRP A 41 -8.43 -9.57 -14.10
N ALA A 42 -8.12 -10.02 -12.88
CA ALA A 42 -7.22 -11.16 -12.69
C ALA A 42 -7.74 -12.45 -13.36
N ARG A 43 -9.07 -12.64 -13.40
CA ARG A 43 -9.70 -13.79 -14.08
C ARG A 43 -9.52 -13.74 -15.60
N THR A 44 -9.40 -12.56 -16.19
CA THR A 44 -9.25 -12.39 -17.65
C THR A 44 -7.80 -12.34 -18.10
N MET A 45 -6.89 -11.83 -17.25
CA MET A 45 -5.48 -11.61 -17.60
C MET A 45 -4.58 -12.81 -17.29
N GLY A 46 -4.99 -13.67 -16.34
CA GLY A 46 -4.16 -14.76 -15.86
C GLY A 46 -2.96 -14.29 -15.00
N VAL A 47 -2.07 -15.24 -14.68
CA VAL A 47 -0.85 -15.00 -13.90
C VAL A 47 0.35 -15.32 -14.79
N GLY A 48 1.08 -14.32 -15.23
CA GLY A 48 2.23 -14.48 -16.11
C GLY A 48 3.29 -13.42 -15.88
N PRO A 49 4.49 -13.59 -16.45
CA PRO A 49 5.56 -12.61 -16.37
C PRO A 49 5.24 -11.35 -17.20
N GLY A 50 5.88 -10.24 -16.82
CA GLY A 50 5.79 -9.00 -17.57
C GLY A 50 4.53 -8.19 -17.34
N THR A 51 4.30 -7.24 -18.25
CA THR A 51 3.16 -6.30 -18.19
C THR A 51 1.90 -6.83 -18.88
N MET A 52 1.91 -8.04 -19.39
CA MET A 52 0.81 -8.65 -20.16
C MET A 52 0.34 -7.75 -21.32
N GLY A 53 1.27 -7.02 -21.96
CA GLY A 53 0.98 -6.14 -23.10
C GLY A 53 0.28 -4.82 -22.72
N MET A 54 0.08 -4.52 -21.45
CA MET A 54 -0.57 -3.28 -21.03
C MET A 54 0.31 -2.06 -21.30
N SER A 55 -0.32 -0.96 -21.77
CA SER A 55 0.32 0.36 -21.79
C SER A 55 0.55 0.86 -20.35
N LEU A 56 1.50 1.78 -20.18
CA LEU A 56 1.77 2.40 -18.87
C LEU A 56 0.50 3.00 -18.24
N ALA A 57 -0.33 3.67 -19.03
CA ALA A 57 -1.56 4.30 -18.53
C ALA A 57 -2.57 3.27 -18.02
N ALA A 58 -2.80 2.20 -18.78
CA ALA A 58 -3.68 1.10 -18.38
C ALA A 58 -3.15 0.39 -17.12
N PHE A 59 -1.85 0.13 -17.08
CA PHE A 59 -1.20 -0.45 -15.91
C PHE A 59 -1.34 0.44 -14.67
N LEU A 60 -1.04 1.74 -14.78
CA LEU A 60 -1.15 2.65 -13.62
C LEU A 60 -2.59 2.78 -13.12
N PHE A 61 -3.56 2.79 -14.01
CA PHE A 61 -4.97 2.78 -13.60
C PHE A 61 -5.31 1.52 -12.78
N LEU A 62 -4.97 0.36 -13.32
CA LEU A 62 -5.17 -0.93 -12.64
C LEU A 62 -4.39 -1.00 -11.32
N TRP A 63 -3.14 -0.55 -11.32
CA TRP A 63 -2.28 -0.49 -10.14
C TRP A 63 -2.88 0.37 -9.04
N VAL A 64 -3.38 1.56 -9.35
CA VAL A 64 -4.00 2.46 -8.37
C VAL A 64 -5.26 1.83 -7.78
N VAL A 65 -6.10 1.18 -8.59
CA VAL A 65 -7.29 0.46 -8.09
C VAL A 65 -6.89 -0.68 -7.16
N MET A 66 -5.89 -1.46 -7.53
CA MET A 66 -5.34 -2.55 -6.73
C MET A 66 -4.75 -2.02 -5.40
N MET A 67 -4.00 -0.92 -5.46
CA MET A 67 -3.46 -0.28 -4.25
C MET A 67 -4.56 0.29 -3.36
N ALA A 68 -5.62 0.86 -3.90
CA ALA A 68 -6.78 1.29 -3.11
C ALA A 68 -7.42 0.08 -2.38
N ALA A 69 -7.62 -1.04 -3.10
CA ALA A 69 -8.17 -2.27 -2.52
C ALA A 69 -7.35 -2.81 -1.35
N MET A 70 -6.02 -2.91 -1.53
CA MET A 70 -5.12 -3.50 -0.54
C MET A 70 -4.77 -2.55 0.61
N MET A 71 -4.61 -1.26 0.33
CA MET A 71 -4.01 -0.30 1.25
C MET A 71 -5.02 0.55 2.04
N PHE A 72 -6.24 0.76 1.54
CA PHE A 72 -7.22 1.58 2.26
C PHE A 72 -7.59 1.02 3.64
N PRO A 73 -7.76 -0.30 3.86
CA PRO A 73 -7.93 -0.83 5.19
C PRO A 73 -6.76 -0.52 6.12
N SER A 74 -5.54 -0.53 5.58
CA SER A 74 -4.32 -0.30 6.35
C SER A 74 -4.02 1.19 6.64
N VAL A 75 -4.53 2.13 5.83
CA VAL A 75 -4.39 3.57 6.05
C VAL A 75 -5.56 4.16 6.83
N ALA A 76 -6.63 3.39 7.04
CA ALA A 76 -7.85 3.85 7.70
C ALA A 76 -7.60 4.57 9.04
N PRO A 77 -6.73 4.11 9.96
CA PRO A 77 -6.47 4.84 11.21
C PRO A 77 -6.00 6.28 10.97
N MET A 78 -5.09 6.49 10.00
CA MET A 78 -4.60 7.84 9.66
C MET A 78 -5.66 8.66 8.92
N ALA A 79 -6.39 8.04 7.98
CA ALA A 79 -7.46 8.71 7.25
C ALA A 79 -8.56 9.23 8.20
N LEU A 80 -8.92 8.46 9.22
CA LEU A 80 -9.91 8.86 10.22
C LEU A 80 -9.41 10.03 11.09
N VAL A 81 -8.13 10.02 11.47
CA VAL A 81 -7.52 11.16 12.19
C VAL A 81 -7.52 12.39 11.29
N TRP A 82 -7.26 12.24 9.98
CA TRP A 82 -7.33 13.35 9.02
C TRP A 82 -8.76 13.86 8.85
N ILE A 83 -9.75 12.97 8.73
CA ILE A 83 -11.18 13.33 8.70
C ILE A 83 -11.54 14.17 9.92
N ARG A 84 -11.08 13.80 11.13
CA ARG A 84 -11.27 14.61 12.33
C ARG A 84 -10.66 16.00 12.21
N SER A 85 -9.44 16.11 11.69
CA SER A 85 -8.75 17.39 11.54
C SER A 85 -9.44 18.34 10.56
N VAL A 86 -10.08 17.82 9.50
CA VAL A 86 -10.82 18.63 8.52
C VAL A 86 -12.27 18.86 8.92
N ALA A 87 -12.83 18.06 9.83
CA ALA A 87 -14.22 18.20 10.30
C ALA A 87 -14.48 19.55 10.97
N ALA A 88 -13.45 20.19 11.54
CA ALA A 88 -13.52 21.53 12.11
C ALA A 88 -13.70 22.65 11.06
N ARG A 89 -13.56 22.35 9.76
CA ARG A 89 -13.76 23.36 8.69
C ARG A 89 -15.25 23.71 8.57
N PRO A 90 -15.59 25.00 8.38
CA PRO A 90 -16.98 25.45 8.42
C PRO A 90 -17.83 24.91 7.26
N ARG A 91 -17.24 24.84 6.05
CA ARG A 91 -17.98 24.43 4.84
C ARG A 91 -17.83 22.94 4.58
N THR A 92 -18.93 22.27 4.23
CA THR A 92 -18.91 20.84 3.85
C THR A 92 -18.02 20.59 2.63
N GLN A 93 -18.00 21.50 1.66
CA GLN A 93 -17.15 21.43 0.48
C GLN A 93 -15.66 21.37 0.86
N ASP A 94 -15.20 22.22 1.80
CA ASP A 94 -13.81 22.24 2.26
C ASP A 94 -13.43 20.93 2.97
N ARG A 95 -14.38 20.28 3.65
CA ARG A 95 -14.19 18.98 4.29
C ARG A 95 -14.01 17.88 3.25
N VAL A 96 -14.92 17.83 2.27
CA VAL A 96 -14.85 16.83 1.17
C VAL A 96 -13.57 17.02 0.37
N THR A 97 -13.26 18.26 -0.05
CA THR A 97 -12.03 18.57 -0.77
C THR A 97 -10.77 18.17 0.04
N GLY A 98 -10.77 18.41 1.35
CA GLY A 98 -9.65 18.03 2.21
C GLY A 98 -9.43 16.52 2.28
N ILE A 99 -10.51 15.74 2.38
CA ILE A 99 -10.45 14.28 2.43
C ILE A 99 -10.03 13.72 1.06
N THR A 100 -10.66 14.17 -0.02
CA THR A 100 -10.34 13.70 -1.38
C THR A 100 -8.93 14.06 -1.80
N SER A 101 -8.46 15.28 -1.46
CA SER A 101 -7.07 15.70 -1.73
C SER A 101 -6.06 14.84 -0.95
N PHE A 102 -6.34 14.50 0.31
CA PHE A 102 -5.49 13.59 1.08
C PHE A 102 -5.40 12.21 0.42
N LEU A 103 -6.54 11.61 0.04
CA LEU A 103 -6.57 10.31 -0.63
C LEU A 103 -5.89 10.36 -2.01
N ALA A 104 -6.11 11.45 -2.77
CA ALA A 104 -5.45 11.65 -4.06
C ALA A 104 -3.93 11.73 -3.90
N GLY A 105 -3.42 12.51 -2.95
CA GLY A 105 -1.99 12.58 -2.66
C GLY A 105 -1.41 11.22 -2.26
N TYR A 106 -2.13 10.47 -1.44
CA TYR A 106 -1.74 9.12 -1.04
C TYR A 106 -1.64 8.17 -2.25
N LEU A 107 -2.64 8.18 -3.14
CA LEU A 107 -2.64 7.37 -4.35
C LEU A 107 -1.62 7.84 -5.40
N CYS A 108 -1.30 9.14 -5.45
CA CYS A 108 -0.21 9.65 -6.29
C CYS A 108 1.15 9.06 -5.89
N ALA A 109 1.45 8.93 -4.59
CA ALA A 109 2.67 8.25 -4.14
C ALA A 109 2.71 6.79 -4.60
N TRP A 110 1.58 6.07 -4.54
CA TRP A 110 1.45 4.71 -5.03
C TRP A 110 1.54 4.62 -6.57
N ALA A 111 0.98 5.59 -7.30
CA ALA A 111 1.10 5.65 -8.75
C ALA A 111 2.57 5.87 -9.20
N ALA A 112 3.30 6.74 -8.50
CA ALA A 112 4.72 6.94 -8.75
C ALA A 112 5.54 5.65 -8.52
N PHE A 113 5.26 4.91 -7.44
CA PHE A 113 5.85 3.60 -7.21
C PHE A 113 5.41 2.58 -8.27
N GLY A 114 4.15 2.63 -8.71
CA GLY A 114 3.62 1.80 -9.80
C GLY A 114 4.37 1.99 -11.12
N ALA A 115 4.79 3.21 -11.44
CA ALA A 115 5.62 3.46 -12.62
C ALA A 115 6.98 2.74 -12.53
N VAL A 116 7.59 2.71 -11.35
CA VAL A 116 8.82 1.92 -11.12
C VAL A 116 8.54 0.42 -11.28
N VAL A 117 7.44 -0.07 -10.69
CA VAL A 117 7.04 -1.50 -10.82
C VAL A 117 6.77 -1.87 -12.27
N TYR A 118 6.18 -0.97 -13.07
CA TYR A 118 5.98 -1.21 -14.51
C TYR A 118 7.29 -1.46 -15.25
N LEU A 119 8.33 -0.66 -14.96
CA LEU A 119 9.66 -0.88 -15.56
C LEU A 119 10.28 -2.21 -15.10
N VAL A 120 10.11 -2.58 -13.84
CA VAL A 120 10.56 -3.87 -13.31
C VAL A 120 9.83 -5.04 -14.01
N LEU A 121 8.52 -4.91 -14.23
CA LEU A 121 7.74 -5.91 -14.96
C LEU A 121 8.15 -6.04 -16.43
N LEU A 122 8.47 -4.94 -17.11
CA LEU A 122 9.03 -5.00 -18.46
C LEU A 122 10.35 -5.79 -18.49
N GLY A 123 11.22 -5.54 -17.51
CA GLY A 123 12.46 -6.31 -17.34
C GLY A 123 12.21 -7.78 -17.03
N ALA A 124 11.23 -8.07 -16.16
CA ALA A 124 10.84 -9.42 -15.80
C ALA A 124 10.31 -10.23 -17.00
N GLY A 125 9.51 -9.59 -17.87
CA GLY A 125 9.04 -10.22 -19.12
C GLY A 125 10.20 -10.61 -20.02
N ARG A 126 11.12 -9.67 -20.30
CA ARG A 126 12.33 -9.96 -21.10
C ARG A 126 13.20 -11.06 -20.48
N LEU A 127 13.36 -11.03 -19.16
CA LEU A 127 14.13 -12.07 -18.46
C LEU A 127 13.51 -13.46 -18.62
N ALA A 128 12.19 -13.54 -18.55
CA ALA A 128 11.45 -14.79 -18.73
C ALA A 128 11.62 -15.36 -20.14
N ASP A 129 11.66 -14.48 -21.15
CA ASP A 129 11.78 -14.86 -22.56
C ASP A 129 13.24 -15.19 -22.94
N ASP A 130 14.19 -14.33 -22.55
CA ASP A 130 15.59 -14.41 -23.02
C ASP A 130 16.49 -15.31 -22.16
N ALA A 131 16.20 -15.41 -20.83
CA ALA A 131 17.05 -16.11 -19.88
C ALA A 131 16.25 -16.81 -18.76
N PRO A 132 15.40 -17.78 -19.07
CA PRO A 132 14.54 -18.45 -18.08
C PRO A 132 15.32 -19.15 -16.97
N ALA A 133 16.54 -19.62 -17.25
CA ALA A 133 17.42 -20.21 -16.23
C ALA A 133 17.90 -19.20 -15.20
N ALA A 134 18.04 -17.91 -15.56
CA ALA A 134 18.40 -16.83 -14.65
C ALA A 134 17.20 -16.35 -13.82
N ALA A 135 15.97 -16.50 -14.31
CA ALA A 135 14.75 -16.02 -13.65
C ALA A 135 14.60 -16.55 -12.22
N ARG A 136 14.98 -17.82 -11.97
CA ARG A 136 14.96 -18.43 -10.62
C ARG A 136 15.91 -17.72 -9.64
N TRP A 137 17.09 -17.32 -10.10
CA TRP A 137 18.08 -16.62 -9.26
C TRP A 137 17.67 -15.16 -9.01
N VAL A 138 17.09 -14.50 -10.02
CA VAL A 138 16.51 -13.17 -9.86
C VAL A 138 15.33 -13.21 -8.89
N GLY A 139 14.47 -14.23 -8.98
CA GLY A 139 13.39 -14.45 -8.02
C GLY A 139 13.93 -14.64 -6.60
N SER A 140 14.95 -15.51 -6.41
CA SER A 140 15.61 -15.67 -5.11
C SER A 140 16.17 -14.34 -4.59
N ALA A 141 16.82 -13.54 -5.44
CA ALA A 141 17.36 -12.24 -5.07
C ALA A 141 16.25 -11.27 -4.66
N ILE A 142 15.09 -11.25 -5.34
CA ILE A 142 13.93 -10.44 -4.97
C ILE A 142 13.47 -10.79 -3.54
N PHE A 143 13.29 -12.09 -3.23
CA PHE A 143 12.90 -12.53 -1.90
C PHE A 143 13.96 -12.18 -0.84
N ALA A 144 15.24 -12.34 -1.17
CA ALA A 144 16.34 -11.99 -0.26
C ALA A 144 16.38 -10.49 0.03
N VAL A 145 16.26 -9.63 -0.98
CA VAL A 145 16.20 -8.17 -0.83
C VAL A 145 15.00 -7.77 0.01
N ALA A 146 13.82 -8.34 -0.27
CA ALA A 146 12.61 -8.09 0.52
C ALA A 146 12.81 -8.51 1.99
N ALA A 147 13.44 -9.66 2.25
CA ALA A 147 13.73 -10.16 3.59
C ALA A 147 14.72 -9.26 4.34
N VAL A 148 15.84 -8.89 3.72
CA VAL A 148 16.81 -7.95 4.31
C VAL A 148 16.16 -6.62 4.63
N TYR A 149 15.36 -6.09 3.71
CA TYR A 149 14.59 -4.87 3.96
C TYR A 149 13.62 -5.04 5.13
N GLN A 150 12.89 -6.14 5.17
CA GLN A 150 11.91 -6.45 6.23
C GLN A 150 12.54 -6.50 7.63
N LEU A 151 13.81 -6.92 7.72
CA LEU A 151 14.59 -6.97 8.95
C LEU A 151 15.31 -5.64 9.27
N SER A 152 15.34 -4.70 8.33
CA SER A 152 16.12 -3.46 8.44
C SER A 152 15.52 -2.46 9.42
N PRO A 153 16.34 -1.58 10.02
CA PRO A 153 15.87 -0.47 10.85
C PRO A 153 15.06 0.57 10.04
N LEU A 154 15.32 0.69 8.72
CA LEU A 154 14.57 1.58 7.81
C LEU A 154 13.10 1.19 7.74
N LYS A 155 12.81 -0.11 7.52
CA LYS A 155 11.45 -0.65 7.60
C LYS A 155 10.81 -0.30 8.95
N GLY A 156 11.53 -0.52 10.05
CA GLY A 156 11.05 -0.22 11.39
C GLY A 156 10.70 1.26 11.58
N ALA A 157 11.49 2.18 11.03
CA ALA A 157 11.24 3.62 11.09
C ALA A 157 9.99 4.01 10.29
N CYS A 158 9.86 3.55 9.03
CA CYS A 158 8.68 3.79 8.20
C CYS A 158 7.41 3.20 8.83
N LEU A 159 7.49 1.97 9.34
CA LEU A 159 6.36 1.29 9.96
C LEU A 159 5.89 2.02 11.22
N ARG A 160 6.80 2.53 12.06
CA ARG A 160 6.43 3.35 13.25
C ARG A 160 5.63 4.58 12.83
N HIS A 161 6.04 5.30 11.78
CA HIS A 161 5.31 6.46 11.29
C HIS A 161 3.88 6.10 10.88
N CYS A 162 3.68 4.99 10.17
CA CYS A 162 2.35 4.52 9.78
C CYS A 162 1.49 4.05 10.97
N ARG A 163 2.11 3.63 12.09
CA ARG A 163 1.43 3.10 13.29
C ARG A 163 1.08 4.17 14.32
N THR A 164 1.61 5.39 14.18
CA THR A 164 1.38 6.50 15.12
C THR A 164 0.63 7.66 14.44
N PRO A 165 -0.66 7.49 14.12
CA PRO A 165 -1.40 8.47 13.34
C PRO A 165 -1.51 9.84 14.04
N VAL A 166 -1.62 9.85 15.39
CA VAL A 166 -1.65 11.11 16.17
C VAL A 166 -0.30 11.84 16.13
N GLY A 167 0.81 11.11 16.27
CA GLY A 167 2.16 11.68 16.14
C GLY A 167 2.39 12.28 14.75
N SER A 168 1.93 11.59 13.71
CA SER A 168 1.98 12.08 12.33
C SER A 168 1.16 13.36 12.14
N LEU A 169 0.01 13.49 12.82
CA LEU A 169 -0.82 14.71 12.75
C LEU A 169 -0.07 15.94 13.26
N PHE A 170 0.67 15.83 14.36
CA PHE A 170 1.50 16.95 14.86
C PHE A 170 2.56 17.38 13.85
N HIS A 171 3.21 16.43 13.19
CA HIS A 171 4.14 16.71 12.10
C HIS A 171 3.45 17.46 10.95
N TYR A 172 2.24 17.05 10.56
CA TYR A 172 1.47 17.67 9.48
C TYR A 172 0.81 19.00 9.86
N ALA A 173 0.77 19.36 11.13
CA ALA A 173 0.27 20.65 11.58
C ALA A 173 1.11 21.84 11.03
N SER A 174 2.38 21.61 10.71
CA SER A 174 3.28 22.60 10.11
C SER A 174 3.00 22.87 8.63
N TYR A 175 2.30 21.97 7.94
CA TYR A 175 1.98 22.12 6.51
C TYR A 175 0.94 23.23 6.29
N ARG A 176 1.23 24.18 5.38
CA ARG A 176 0.40 25.33 5.09
C ARG A 176 0.16 25.48 3.59
N GLY A 177 -0.85 26.28 3.21
CA GLY A 177 -1.18 26.63 1.83
C GLY A 177 -2.26 25.75 1.18
N PRO A 178 -2.67 26.07 -0.05
CA PRO A 178 -3.85 25.48 -0.71
C PRO A 178 -3.71 23.97 -1.00
N ALA A 179 -2.50 23.48 -1.24
CA ALA A 179 -2.23 22.05 -1.51
C ALA A 179 -1.85 21.27 -0.24
N ARG A 180 -2.17 21.80 0.98
CA ARG A 180 -1.80 21.17 2.25
C ARG A 180 -2.24 19.73 2.32
N ASP A 181 -3.50 19.45 2.07
CA ASP A 181 -4.11 18.12 2.22
C ASP A 181 -3.50 17.11 1.25
N LEU A 182 -3.25 17.53 0.00
CA LEU A 182 -2.58 16.72 -1.02
C LEU A 182 -1.14 16.36 -0.60
N ARG A 183 -0.38 17.35 -0.11
CA ARG A 183 1.01 17.13 0.33
C ARG A 183 1.08 16.21 1.56
N VAL A 184 0.14 16.35 2.50
CA VAL A 184 0.04 15.45 3.64
C VAL A 184 -0.26 14.03 3.19
N GLY A 185 -1.22 13.86 2.28
CA GLY A 185 -1.54 12.56 1.70
C GLY A 185 -0.35 11.93 0.98
N MET A 186 0.36 12.70 0.15
CA MET A 186 1.55 12.23 -0.56
C MET A 186 2.67 11.82 0.41
N HIS A 187 2.97 12.65 1.40
CA HIS A 187 4.00 12.35 2.40
C HIS A 187 3.67 11.08 3.19
N HIS A 188 2.41 10.93 3.63
CA HIS A 188 1.97 9.70 4.29
C HIS A 188 2.03 8.50 3.34
N GLY A 189 1.66 8.68 2.06
CA GLY A 189 1.79 7.67 1.01
C GLY A 189 3.23 7.21 0.81
N LEU A 190 4.20 8.13 0.80
CA LEU A 190 5.63 7.78 0.70
C LEU A 190 6.10 6.93 1.88
N TYR A 191 5.68 7.23 3.12
CA TYR A 191 5.98 6.36 4.26
C TYR A 191 5.28 5.00 4.15
N CYS A 192 4.07 4.97 3.59
CA CYS A 192 3.35 3.73 3.34
C CYS A 192 4.06 2.88 2.29
N VAL A 193 4.47 3.44 1.16
CA VAL A 193 5.34 2.78 0.18
C VAL A 193 6.62 2.31 0.87
N GLY A 194 7.31 3.20 1.58
CA GLY A 194 8.52 2.88 2.33
C GLY A 194 8.35 1.69 3.26
N CYS A 195 7.24 1.56 3.98
CA CYS A 195 7.06 0.45 4.91
C CYS A 195 6.73 -0.90 4.25
N CYS A 196 6.27 -0.94 2.99
CA CYS A 196 5.79 -2.18 2.37
C CYS A 196 6.30 -2.46 0.93
N TRP A 197 7.15 -1.59 0.34
CA TRP A 197 7.67 -1.80 -1.02
C TRP A 197 8.35 -3.17 -1.20
N GLY A 198 9.10 -3.64 -0.17
CA GLY A 198 9.74 -4.95 -0.22
C GLY A 198 8.75 -6.10 -0.37
N LEU A 199 7.57 -6.01 0.27
CA LEU A 199 6.49 -6.98 0.06
C LEU A 199 5.82 -6.82 -1.31
N MET A 200 5.75 -5.59 -1.83
CA MET A 200 5.19 -5.33 -3.14
C MET A 200 6.06 -5.85 -4.29
N ILE A 201 7.40 -5.85 -4.16
CA ILE A 201 8.25 -6.47 -5.19
C ILE A 201 8.18 -8.01 -5.15
N VAL A 202 7.89 -8.62 -4.00
CA VAL A 202 7.59 -10.06 -3.92
C VAL A 202 6.36 -10.40 -4.76
N LEU A 203 5.35 -9.51 -4.79
CA LEU A 203 4.16 -9.70 -5.63
C LEU A 203 4.53 -9.78 -7.12
N VAL A 204 5.56 -9.03 -7.58
CA VAL A 204 6.06 -9.14 -8.96
C VAL A 204 6.60 -10.55 -9.24
N ALA A 205 7.37 -11.12 -8.31
CA ALA A 205 7.95 -12.46 -8.48
C ALA A 205 6.89 -13.58 -8.44
N VAL A 206 5.86 -13.42 -7.59
CA VAL A 206 4.76 -14.39 -7.43
C VAL A 206 3.64 -14.18 -8.47
N GLY A 207 3.74 -13.11 -9.26
CA GLY A 207 2.74 -12.69 -10.25
C GLY A 207 1.85 -11.57 -9.76
N ALA A 208 1.92 -10.43 -10.44
CA ALA A 208 1.21 -9.21 -10.05
C ALA A 208 -0.32 -9.38 -9.97
N MET A 209 -0.90 -10.30 -10.76
CA MET A 209 -2.33 -10.62 -10.78
C MET A 209 -2.69 -11.88 -9.98
N ASN A 210 -1.78 -12.39 -9.15
CA ASN A 210 -2.06 -13.50 -8.26
C ASN A 210 -2.90 -13.03 -7.07
N VAL A 211 -4.22 -13.21 -7.16
CA VAL A 211 -5.20 -12.73 -6.16
C VAL A 211 -4.91 -13.30 -4.77
N LEU A 212 -4.49 -14.58 -4.68
CA LEU A 212 -4.17 -15.21 -3.38
C LEU A 212 -2.96 -14.53 -2.74
N ALA A 213 -1.90 -14.29 -3.51
CA ALA A 213 -0.71 -13.57 -3.04
C ALA A 213 -1.05 -12.13 -2.63
N MET A 214 -1.92 -11.46 -3.40
CA MET A 214 -2.39 -10.10 -3.07
C MET A 214 -3.13 -10.08 -1.74
N ILE A 215 -4.07 -11.01 -1.50
CA ILE A 215 -4.81 -11.12 -0.24
C ILE A 215 -3.86 -11.41 0.92
N ALA A 216 -2.95 -12.37 0.75
CA ALA A 216 -1.96 -12.72 1.76
C ALA A 216 -1.07 -11.51 2.13
N LEU A 217 -0.52 -10.81 1.14
CA LEU A 217 0.33 -9.63 1.36
C LEU A 217 -0.46 -8.45 1.95
N ALA A 218 -1.69 -8.20 1.51
CA ALA A 218 -2.56 -7.19 2.11
C ALA A 218 -2.82 -7.49 3.59
N GLY A 219 -3.09 -8.76 3.92
CA GLY A 219 -3.27 -9.24 5.30
C GLY A 219 -2.00 -9.06 6.13
N VAL A 220 -0.84 -9.44 5.62
CA VAL A 220 0.46 -9.23 6.29
C VAL A 220 0.68 -7.75 6.58
N ILE A 221 0.51 -6.86 5.58
CA ILE A 221 0.69 -5.42 5.74
C ILE A 221 -0.30 -4.84 6.75
N LEU A 222 -1.55 -5.28 6.72
CA LEU A 222 -2.56 -4.86 7.68
C LEU A 222 -2.19 -5.26 9.11
N ILE A 223 -1.78 -6.52 9.31
CA ILE A 223 -1.36 -7.02 10.63
C ILE A 223 -0.13 -6.26 11.12
N GLU A 224 0.88 -6.04 10.28
CA GLU A 224 2.06 -5.25 10.65
C GLU A 224 1.71 -3.85 11.15
N LYS A 225 0.69 -3.20 10.53
CA LYS A 225 0.30 -1.82 10.88
C LYS A 225 -0.63 -1.73 12.07
N VAL A 226 -1.54 -2.68 12.25
CA VAL A 226 -2.62 -2.60 13.25
C VAL A 226 -2.29 -3.37 14.52
N TRP A 227 -1.63 -4.53 14.42
CA TRP A 227 -1.38 -5.37 15.58
C TRP A 227 -0.30 -4.78 16.49
N ARG A 228 -0.52 -4.83 17.81
CA ARG A 228 0.43 -4.29 18.82
C ARG A 228 1.86 -4.85 18.66
N HIS A 229 2.01 -6.10 18.27
CA HIS A 229 3.29 -6.76 18.01
C HIS A 229 3.73 -6.73 16.53
N GLY A 230 3.19 -5.83 15.71
CA GLY A 230 3.44 -5.77 14.28
C GLY A 230 4.93 -5.67 13.89
N GLN A 231 5.81 -5.09 14.73
CA GLN A 231 7.25 -5.09 14.48
C GLN A 231 7.89 -6.48 14.64
N ALA A 232 7.45 -7.25 15.66
CA ALA A 232 7.91 -8.63 15.85
C ALA A 232 7.40 -9.52 14.70
N PHE A 233 6.13 -9.32 14.32
CA PHE A 233 5.53 -10.00 13.17
C PHE A 233 6.27 -9.68 11.85
N SER A 234 6.63 -8.41 11.61
CA SER A 234 7.44 -8.00 10.46
C SER A 234 8.78 -8.74 10.41
N ARG A 235 9.45 -8.92 11.56
CA ARG A 235 10.70 -9.70 11.62
C ARG A 235 10.47 -11.18 11.30
N ALA A 236 9.39 -11.77 11.81
CA ALA A 236 9.04 -13.17 11.50
C ALA A 236 8.79 -13.35 10.00
N ILE A 237 8.06 -12.42 9.36
CA ILE A 237 7.88 -12.41 7.90
C ILE A 237 9.24 -12.26 7.18
N GLY A 238 10.14 -11.39 7.66
CA GLY A 238 11.48 -11.26 7.08
C GLY A 238 12.28 -12.57 7.12
N ILE A 239 12.24 -13.28 8.23
CA ILE A 239 12.89 -14.61 8.37
C ILE A 239 12.24 -15.62 7.41
N SER A 240 10.92 -15.65 7.33
CA SER A 240 10.20 -16.54 6.40
C SER A 240 10.58 -16.26 4.94
N LEU A 241 10.73 -14.99 4.55
CA LEU A 241 11.17 -14.61 3.21
C LEU A 241 12.62 -15.05 2.92
N LEU A 242 13.51 -15.06 3.92
CA LEU A 242 14.87 -15.62 3.75
C LEU A 242 14.83 -17.13 3.46
N VAL A 243 13.98 -17.87 4.17
CA VAL A 243 13.79 -19.30 3.92
C VAL A 243 13.24 -19.51 2.50
N VAL A 244 12.24 -18.73 2.10
CA VAL A 244 11.70 -18.81 0.74
C VAL A 244 12.78 -18.46 -0.29
N ALA A 245 13.58 -17.42 -0.08
CA ALA A 245 14.68 -17.06 -0.97
C ALA A 245 15.65 -18.21 -1.20
N ALA A 246 15.96 -18.97 -0.15
CA ALA A 246 16.84 -20.15 -0.25
C ALA A 246 16.17 -21.33 -1.01
N LEU A 247 14.84 -21.46 -0.93
CA LEU A 247 14.09 -22.55 -1.56
C LEU A 247 13.76 -22.28 -3.04
N VAL A 248 13.57 -21.03 -3.41
CA VAL A 248 13.14 -20.60 -4.76
C VAL A 248 13.99 -21.21 -5.90
N PRO A 249 15.33 -21.28 -5.85
CA PRO A 249 16.12 -21.87 -6.93
C PRO A 249 15.81 -23.35 -7.19
N PHE A 250 15.30 -24.05 -6.18
CA PHE A 250 14.99 -25.49 -6.23
C PHE A 250 13.50 -25.76 -6.50
N VAL A 251 12.63 -24.76 -6.29
CA VAL A 251 11.18 -24.87 -6.48
C VAL A 251 10.68 -23.74 -7.37
N PRO A 252 10.90 -23.83 -8.70
CA PRO A 252 10.50 -22.77 -9.66
C PRO A 252 9.00 -22.43 -9.66
N ALA A 253 8.15 -23.36 -9.23
CA ALA A 253 6.71 -23.16 -9.10
C ALA A 253 6.32 -21.99 -8.15
N LEU A 254 7.26 -21.50 -7.33
CA LEU A 254 7.05 -20.33 -6.46
C LEU A 254 7.14 -18.99 -7.22
N LEU A 255 7.51 -19.01 -8.50
CA LEU A 255 7.78 -17.82 -9.32
C LEU A 255 6.89 -17.70 -10.57
N PRO A 256 5.55 -17.81 -10.47
CA PRO A 256 4.72 -17.72 -11.67
C PRO A 256 4.76 -16.34 -12.34
N GLY A 257 5.27 -15.29 -11.65
CA GLY A 257 5.47 -13.95 -12.22
C GLY A 257 6.78 -13.76 -12.98
N LEU A 258 7.71 -14.73 -12.91
CA LEU A 258 9.04 -14.68 -13.56
C LEU A 258 9.28 -15.87 -14.48
N ILE A 259 8.52 -16.94 -14.35
CA ILE A 259 8.67 -18.18 -15.13
C ILE A 259 7.33 -18.45 -15.81
N ALA A 260 7.35 -18.52 -17.14
CA ALA A 260 6.18 -18.91 -17.90
C ALA A 260 5.77 -20.34 -17.52
N ALA A 261 4.48 -20.58 -17.31
CA ALA A 261 3.98 -21.93 -17.12
C ALA A 261 4.31 -22.78 -18.37
N PRO A 262 4.77 -24.03 -18.22
CA PRO A 262 4.96 -24.91 -19.37
C PRO A 262 3.62 -25.01 -20.10
N MET A 263 3.61 -24.74 -21.42
CA MET A 263 2.43 -24.92 -22.25
C MET A 263 2.05 -26.40 -22.17
N SER A 264 0.86 -26.69 -21.63
CA SER A 264 0.30 -28.04 -21.69
C SER A 264 0.18 -28.42 -23.17
N PRO A 265 0.73 -29.55 -23.61
CA PRO A 265 0.49 -30.02 -24.97
C PRO A 265 -1.01 -30.21 -25.17
N MET A 266 -1.56 -29.55 -26.20
CA MET A 266 -2.95 -29.77 -26.66
C MET A 266 -3.08 -31.14 -27.23
#